data_03a134fa6f6807978ed302fc755d79f7
#
_entry.id   03a134fa6f6807978ed302fc755d79f7
#
_cell.length_a   1.000
_cell.length_b   1.000
_cell.length_c   1.000
_cell.angle_alpha   90.00
_cell.angle_beta   90.00
_cell.angle_gamma   90.00
#
_symmetry.space_group_name_H-M   'P 1'
#
loop_
_entity.id
_entity.type
_entity.pdbx_description
1 polymer ?
#
loop_
_entity_poly.entity_id
_entity_poly.type
_entity_poly.pdbx_seq_one_letter_code
_entity_poly.pdbx_strand_id
1 'polypeptide(L)'
;MRIQHLNHSTYQHEYHIVWGTRYRVKFLKSYVKSELLKSFSETLKKYPTLHLTTANTNEDYVHIQIEIPPNIAVSDAVSRLKANASLYLRKKFKFIRDIYLEKDGIWSVGYFSSTVGLNEQRIRKYIAWQSEYDKTQTIPLFLPRVRKK
;
A
#
# COMPACT_ATOMS: atom_id res chain seq x y z
N MET A 1 -17.70 13.09 4.59
CA MET A 1 -17.71 11.63 4.53
C MET A 1 -19.08 11.13 4.13
N ARG A 2 -19.13 10.12 3.32
CA ARG A 2 -20.40 9.60 2.84
C ARG A 2 -20.96 8.58 3.84
N ILE A 3 -22.29 8.46 3.88
CA ILE A 3 -22.93 7.43 4.66
C ILE A 3 -23.28 6.30 3.71
N GLN A 4 -22.91 5.09 4.07
CA GLN A 4 -23.10 3.91 3.22
C GLN A 4 -24.12 2.97 3.84
N HIS A 5 -24.71 2.14 3.03
CA HIS A 5 -25.64 1.12 3.49
C HIS A 5 -25.19 -0.26 3.02
N LEU A 6 -25.34 -1.26 3.88
CA LEU A 6 -25.01 -2.62 3.54
C LEU A 6 -26.04 -3.52 4.17
N ASN A 7 -26.91 -4.11 3.38
CA ASN A 7 -28.01 -4.96 3.87
C ASN A 7 -28.79 -4.21 4.95
N HIS A 8 -28.68 -4.63 6.18
CA HIS A 8 -29.41 -4.03 7.29
C HIS A 8 -28.55 -3.06 8.08
N SER A 9 -27.38 -2.73 7.61
CA SER A 9 -26.47 -1.85 8.32
C SER A 9 -26.28 -0.53 7.60
N THR A 10 -26.13 0.52 8.38
CA THR A 10 -25.74 1.83 7.86
C THR A 10 -24.37 2.13 8.43
N TYR A 11 -23.45 2.58 7.61
CA TYR A 11 -22.10 2.82 8.08
C TYR A 11 -21.43 4.02 7.40
N GLN A 12 -20.36 4.50 8.05
CA GLN A 12 -19.60 5.60 7.53
C GLN A 12 -18.15 5.33 7.95
N HIS A 13 -17.49 4.43 7.23
CA HIS A 13 -16.15 3.98 7.57
C HIS A 13 -15.17 4.42 6.50
N GLU A 14 -14.45 5.48 6.77
CA GLU A 14 -13.42 5.94 5.87
C GLU A 14 -12.08 5.84 6.58
N TYR A 15 -11.10 5.26 5.90
CA TYR A 15 -9.79 5.02 6.46
C TYR A 15 -8.73 5.75 5.66
N HIS A 16 -7.73 6.27 6.37
CA HIS A 16 -6.51 6.75 5.76
C HIS A 16 -5.48 5.64 5.96
N ILE A 17 -4.91 5.15 4.87
CA ILE A 17 -4.01 4.01 4.93
C ILE A 17 -2.71 4.38 4.23
N VAL A 18 -1.58 4.04 4.89
CA VAL A 18 -0.27 4.36 4.35
C VAL A 18 0.59 3.11 4.39
N TRP A 19 1.30 2.85 3.31
CA TRP A 19 2.33 1.82 3.34
C TRP A 19 3.52 2.27 2.48
N GLY A 20 4.70 1.73 2.79
CA GLY A 20 5.92 2.14 2.12
C GLY A 20 6.43 1.13 1.13
N THR A 21 7.36 1.56 0.30
CA THR A 21 8.10 0.65 -0.56
C THR A 21 9.09 -0.12 0.30
N ARG A 22 9.41 -1.34 -0.11
CA ARG A 22 10.37 -2.14 0.65
C ARG A 22 11.74 -1.47 0.58
N TYR A 23 12.36 -1.35 1.73
CA TYR A 23 13.67 -0.70 1.91
C TYR A 23 13.68 0.78 1.51
N ARG A 24 12.50 1.37 1.40
CA ARG A 24 12.34 2.78 1.03
C ARG A 24 12.95 3.14 -0.31
N VAL A 25 12.95 2.18 -1.23
CA VAL A 25 13.42 2.47 -2.57
C VAL A 25 12.46 3.44 -3.24
N LYS A 26 12.99 4.47 -3.84
CA LYS A 26 12.17 5.54 -4.41
C LYS A 26 11.79 5.23 -5.84
N PHE A 27 11.01 4.18 -6.03
CA PHE A 27 10.62 3.77 -7.39
C PHE A 27 9.27 4.33 -7.85
N LEU A 28 8.54 5.00 -6.96
CA LEU A 28 7.21 5.49 -7.33
C LEU A 28 7.32 6.81 -8.07
N LYS A 29 7.80 6.73 -9.30
CA LYS A 29 7.88 7.89 -10.18
C LYS A 29 6.49 8.20 -10.73
N SER A 30 6.32 9.33 -11.36
CA SER A 30 4.99 9.73 -11.85
C SER A 30 4.40 8.71 -12.82
N TYR A 31 5.23 8.13 -13.70
CA TYR A 31 4.72 7.14 -14.64
C TYR A 31 4.39 5.81 -13.95
N VAL A 32 5.05 5.51 -12.82
CA VAL A 32 4.71 4.33 -12.04
C VAL A 32 3.40 4.57 -11.30
N LYS A 33 3.20 5.77 -10.79
CA LYS A 33 1.95 6.13 -10.11
C LYS A 33 0.75 5.91 -10.99
N SER A 34 0.83 6.31 -12.25
CA SER A 34 -0.26 6.11 -13.19
C SER A 34 -0.65 4.64 -13.28
N GLU A 35 0.33 3.77 -13.36
CA GLU A 35 0.08 2.33 -13.46
C GLU A 35 -0.42 1.76 -12.14
N LEU A 36 0.06 2.29 -11.03
CA LEU A 36 -0.42 1.88 -9.72
C LEU A 36 -1.91 2.16 -9.59
N LEU A 37 -2.35 3.33 -10.02
CA LEU A 37 -3.76 3.69 -9.95
C LEU A 37 -4.62 2.79 -10.84
N LYS A 38 -4.09 2.37 -11.99
CA LYS A 38 -4.80 1.42 -12.84
C LYS A 38 -4.96 0.08 -12.14
N SER A 39 -3.92 -0.35 -11.43
CA SER A 39 -3.98 -1.60 -10.68
C SER A 39 -5.04 -1.53 -9.60
N PHE A 40 -5.08 -0.42 -8.86
CA PHE A 40 -6.11 -0.24 -7.84
C PHE A 40 -7.50 -0.30 -8.44
N SER A 41 -7.70 0.37 -9.56
CA SER A 41 -8.99 0.38 -10.24
C SER A 41 -9.42 -1.02 -10.62
N GLU A 42 -8.51 -1.82 -11.17
CA GLU A 42 -8.83 -3.20 -11.56
C GLU A 42 -9.17 -4.05 -10.35
N THR A 43 -8.44 -3.88 -9.24
CA THR A 43 -8.73 -4.62 -8.03
C THR A 43 -10.10 -4.27 -7.50
N LEU A 44 -10.44 -3.00 -7.48
CA LEU A 44 -11.70 -2.54 -6.92
C LEU A 44 -12.91 -2.93 -7.74
N LYS A 45 -12.74 -3.27 -9.01
CA LYS A 45 -13.85 -3.77 -9.80
C LYS A 45 -14.43 -5.05 -9.21
N LYS A 46 -13.61 -5.81 -8.48
CA LYS A 46 -14.05 -7.05 -7.88
C LYS A 46 -14.64 -6.84 -6.49
N TYR A 47 -14.56 -5.64 -5.96
CA TYR A 47 -15.04 -5.32 -4.63
C TYR A 47 -15.83 -4.02 -4.67
N PRO A 48 -17.04 -4.06 -5.24
CA PRO A 48 -17.78 -2.82 -5.52
C PRO A 48 -18.22 -2.03 -4.30
N THR A 49 -18.15 -2.63 -3.10
CA THR A 49 -18.50 -1.90 -1.89
C THR A 49 -17.31 -1.13 -1.31
N LEU A 50 -16.12 -1.30 -1.88
CA LEU A 50 -14.98 -0.48 -1.48
C LEU A 50 -14.93 0.75 -2.39
N HIS A 51 -14.75 1.92 -1.80
CA HIS A 51 -14.67 3.14 -2.57
C HIS A 51 -13.38 3.86 -2.26
N LEU A 52 -12.51 3.96 -3.26
CA LEU A 52 -11.26 4.69 -3.14
C LEU A 52 -11.53 6.16 -3.38
N THR A 53 -11.39 6.98 -2.36
CA THR A 53 -11.67 8.40 -2.46
C THR A 53 -10.48 9.17 -2.98
N THR A 54 -9.29 8.89 -2.47
CA THR A 54 -8.07 9.52 -2.96
C THR A 54 -6.94 8.52 -2.93
N ALA A 55 -5.96 8.74 -3.78
CA ALA A 55 -4.74 7.94 -3.78
C ALA A 55 -3.59 8.86 -4.13
N ASN A 56 -2.67 9.02 -3.20
CA ASN A 56 -1.51 9.87 -3.38
C ASN A 56 -0.25 9.08 -3.12
N THR A 57 0.83 9.45 -3.75
CA THR A 57 2.10 8.80 -3.53
C THR A 57 3.18 9.84 -3.31
N ASN A 58 4.18 9.45 -2.55
CA ASN A 58 5.46 10.10 -2.62
C ASN A 58 6.34 9.07 -3.33
N GLU A 59 7.62 9.30 -3.44
CA GLU A 59 8.47 8.36 -4.18
C GLU A 59 8.61 7.03 -3.47
N ASP A 60 8.45 6.99 -2.15
CA ASP A 60 8.67 5.79 -1.35
C ASP A 60 7.49 5.38 -0.49
N TYR A 61 6.31 5.93 -0.70
CA TYR A 61 5.12 5.47 0.03
C TYR A 61 3.84 5.80 -0.72
N VAL A 62 2.78 5.12 -0.32
CA VAL A 62 1.43 5.30 -0.85
C VAL A 62 0.54 5.73 0.30
N HIS A 63 -0.32 6.70 0.05
CA HIS A 63 -1.33 7.13 1.01
C HIS A 63 -2.68 7.13 0.30
N ILE A 64 -3.60 6.30 0.76
CA ILE A 64 -4.94 6.25 0.18
C ILE A 64 -5.98 6.60 1.22
N GLN A 65 -7.13 7.03 0.73
CA GLN A 65 -8.29 7.27 1.54
C GLN A 65 -9.39 6.40 0.94
N ILE A 66 -9.93 5.49 1.73
CA ILE A 66 -10.83 4.48 1.20
C ILE A 66 -11.95 4.17 2.17
N GLU A 67 -13.16 3.98 1.65
CA GLU A 67 -14.32 3.57 2.43
C GLU A 67 -14.42 2.06 2.37
N ILE A 68 -14.47 1.42 3.54
CA ILE A 68 -14.51 -0.03 3.65
C ILE A 68 -15.72 -0.41 4.49
N PRO A 69 -16.62 -1.24 3.97
CA PRO A 69 -17.81 -1.63 4.74
C PRO A 69 -17.46 -2.53 5.92
N PRO A 70 -18.33 -2.61 6.92
CA PRO A 70 -18.02 -3.35 8.14
C PRO A 70 -17.85 -4.85 7.95
N ASN A 71 -18.30 -5.40 6.85
CA ASN A 71 -18.16 -6.84 6.61
C ASN A 71 -16.84 -7.20 5.93
N ILE A 72 -15.96 -6.24 5.69
CA ILE A 72 -14.66 -6.49 5.08
C ILE A 72 -13.59 -5.99 6.04
N ALA A 73 -12.63 -6.85 6.36
CA ALA A 73 -11.53 -6.44 7.22
C ALA A 73 -10.62 -5.47 6.48
N VAL A 74 -10.15 -4.44 7.18
CA VAL A 74 -9.22 -3.48 6.59
C VAL A 74 -7.98 -4.20 6.06
N SER A 75 -7.49 -5.19 6.82
CA SER A 75 -6.30 -5.94 6.41
C SER A 75 -6.52 -6.69 5.10
N ASP A 76 -7.73 -7.18 4.85
CA ASP A 76 -8.01 -7.88 3.60
C ASP A 76 -8.02 -6.90 2.43
N ALA A 77 -8.63 -5.74 2.60
CA ALA A 77 -8.67 -4.73 1.55
C ALA A 77 -7.25 -4.28 1.18
N VAL A 78 -6.44 -3.99 2.20
CA VAL A 78 -5.07 -3.52 1.97
C VAL A 78 -4.24 -4.62 1.32
N SER A 79 -4.37 -5.85 1.81
CA SER A 79 -3.61 -6.98 1.29
C SER A 79 -3.88 -7.18 -0.20
N ARG A 80 -5.13 -7.07 -0.60
CA ARG A 80 -5.47 -7.25 -2.02
C ARG A 80 -4.93 -6.13 -2.88
N LEU A 81 -5.03 -4.90 -2.41
CA LEU A 81 -4.50 -3.77 -3.17
C LEU A 81 -2.98 -3.88 -3.33
N LYS A 82 -2.29 -4.22 -2.24
CA LYS A 82 -0.83 -4.35 -2.28
C LYS A 82 -0.39 -5.51 -3.15
N ALA A 83 -1.01 -6.67 -3.01
CA ALA A 83 -0.60 -7.86 -3.74
C ALA A 83 -0.80 -7.68 -5.24
N ASN A 84 -1.98 -7.19 -5.63
CA ASN A 84 -2.26 -7.01 -7.05
C ASN A 84 -1.38 -5.92 -7.65
N ALA A 85 -1.12 -4.86 -6.90
CA ALA A 85 -0.23 -3.80 -7.38
C ALA A 85 1.19 -4.31 -7.54
N SER A 86 1.65 -5.16 -6.63
CA SER A 86 2.99 -5.72 -6.72
C SER A 86 3.13 -6.54 -8.01
N LEU A 87 2.16 -7.39 -8.29
CA LEU A 87 2.19 -8.22 -9.50
C LEU A 87 2.14 -7.34 -10.75
N TYR A 88 1.24 -6.38 -10.76
CA TYR A 88 1.04 -5.53 -11.92
C TYR A 88 2.27 -4.68 -12.23
N LEU A 89 2.85 -4.06 -11.20
CA LEU A 89 4.00 -3.18 -11.40
C LEU A 89 5.25 -3.96 -11.75
N ARG A 90 5.44 -5.15 -11.17
CA ARG A 90 6.57 -5.97 -11.55
C ARG A 90 6.49 -6.41 -13.00
N LYS A 91 5.28 -6.72 -13.45
CA LYS A 91 5.09 -7.14 -14.83
C LYS A 91 5.34 -6.00 -15.78
N LYS A 92 4.92 -4.80 -15.39
CA LYS A 92 4.99 -3.64 -16.25
C LYS A 92 6.39 -3.03 -16.33
N PHE A 93 7.13 -3.04 -15.23
CA PHE A 93 8.39 -2.33 -15.16
C PHE A 93 9.56 -3.23 -14.81
N LYS A 94 10.45 -3.39 -15.79
CA LYS A 94 11.64 -4.21 -15.58
C LYS A 94 12.51 -3.66 -14.46
N PHE A 95 12.63 -2.33 -14.36
CA PHE A 95 13.50 -1.78 -13.34
C PHE A 95 13.02 -2.11 -11.92
N ILE A 96 11.73 -2.30 -11.73
CA ILE A 96 11.20 -2.72 -10.44
C ILE A 96 11.58 -4.18 -10.19
N ARG A 97 11.47 -5.02 -11.20
CA ARG A 97 11.89 -6.42 -11.08
C ARG A 97 13.36 -6.53 -10.72
N ASP A 98 14.16 -5.60 -11.20
CA ASP A 98 15.60 -5.64 -10.97
C ASP A 98 15.99 -5.20 -9.56
N ILE A 99 15.14 -4.45 -8.88
CA ILE A 99 15.43 -3.96 -7.54
C ILE A 99 15.27 -5.05 -6.49
N TYR A 100 14.22 -5.86 -6.62
CA TYR A 100 13.84 -6.82 -5.59
C TYR A 100 13.93 -8.25 -6.08
N LEU A 101 14.24 -9.16 -5.14
CA LEU A 101 14.20 -10.58 -5.48
C LEU A 101 12.74 -10.94 -5.76
N GLU A 102 12.56 -11.91 -6.62
CA GLU A 102 11.22 -12.30 -7.03
C GLU A 102 10.34 -12.72 -5.85
N LYS A 103 10.91 -13.41 -4.89
CA LYS A 103 10.13 -13.87 -3.74
C LYS A 103 9.78 -12.76 -2.76
N ASP A 104 10.46 -11.63 -2.84
CA ASP A 104 10.18 -10.52 -1.95
C ASP A 104 9.17 -9.62 -2.64
N GLY A 105 8.24 -9.08 -1.92
CA GLY A 105 7.32 -8.11 -2.50
C GLY A 105 8.02 -6.78 -2.70
N ILE A 106 7.35 -5.86 -3.35
CA ILE A 106 7.89 -4.52 -3.57
C ILE A 106 7.53 -3.57 -2.43
N TRP A 107 6.64 -4.01 -1.55
CA TRP A 107 6.17 -3.17 -0.45
C TRP A 107 6.74 -3.65 0.88
N SER A 108 6.92 -2.72 1.82
CA SER A 108 7.24 -3.08 3.18
C SER A 108 6.09 -3.90 3.77
N VAL A 109 6.40 -4.70 4.76
CA VAL A 109 5.38 -5.50 5.44
C VAL A 109 4.50 -4.57 6.26
N GLY A 110 3.21 -4.77 6.20
CA GLY A 110 2.29 -4.00 7.04
C GLY A 110 1.81 -2.71 6.43
N TYR A 111 1.10 -1.96 7.20
CA TYR A 111 0.55 -0.67 6.81
C TYR A 111 0.14 0.08 8.07
N PHE A 112 -0.14 1.37 7.94
CA PHE A 112 -0.68 2.17 9.03
C PHE A 112 -2.08 2.61 8.61
N SER A 113 -3.05 2.49 9.50
CA SER A 113 -4.41 2.93 9.19
C SER A 113 -4.95 3.83 10.30
N SER A 114 -5.79 4.77 9.91
CA SER A 114 -6.40 5.70 10.84
C SER A 114 -7.76 6.10 10.30
N THR A 115 -8.73 6.29 11.20
CA THR A 115 -10.03 6.81 10.80
C THR A 115 -10.05 8.33 10.85
N VAL A 116 -8.98 8.95 11.39
CA VAL A 116 -8.87 10.41 11.35
C VAL A 116 -7.79 10.75 10.34
N GLY A 117 -7.83 11.97 9.84
CA GLY A 117 -6.87 12.39 8.83
C GLY A 117 -5.44 12.28 9.31
N LEU A 118 -4.54 12.04 8.37
CA LEU A 118 -3.12 11.92 8.65
C LEU A 118 -2.39 13.10 8.03
N ASN A 119 -1.56 13.76 8.82
CA ASN A 119 -0.73 14.82 8.26
C ASN A 119 0.60 14.22 7.82
N GLU A 120 1.35 14.99 7.07
CA GLU A 120 2.59 14.51 6.49
C GLU A 120 3.61 14.13 7.54
N GLN A 121 3.62 14.82 8.66
CA GLN A 121 4.57 14.53 9.71
C GLN A 121 4.34 13.13 10.28
N ARG A 122 3.08 12.75 10.50
CA ARG A 122 2.77 11.43 11.02
C ARG A 122 3.08 10.35 9.99
N ILE A 123 2.80 10.62 8.73
CA ILE A 123 3.12 9.69 7.67
C ILE A 123 4.62 9.44 7.61
N ARG A 124 5.42 10.50 7.67
CA ARG A 124 6.87 10.36 7.61
C ARG A 124 7.42 9.61 8.81
N LYS A 125 6.81 9.80 9.97
CA LYS A 125 7.24 9.05 11.15
C LYS A 125 6.99 7.55 10.97
N TYR A 126 5.82 7.20 10.44
CA TYR A 126 5.51 5.79 10.18
C TYR A 126 6.48 5.19 9.16
N ILE A 127 6.73 5.91 8.08
CA ILE A 127 7.61 5.41 7.02
C ILE A 127 9.04 5.22 7.54
N ALA A 128 9.51 6.13 8.37
CA ALA A 128 10.83 6.00 8.97
C ALA A 128 10.91 4.77 9.87
N TRP A 129 9.87 4.57 10.69
CA TRP A 129 9.82 3.41 11.56
C TRP A 129 9.79 2.12 10.73
N GLN A 130 9.01 2.09 9.65
CA GLN A 130 8.89 0.92 8.81
C GLN A 130 10.23 0.58 8.15
N SER A 131 10.98 1.60 7.78
CA SER A 131 12.28 1.41 7.19
C SER A 131 13.23 0.71 8.17
N GLU A 132 13.21 1.11 9.44
CA GLU A 132 14.04 0.47 10.44
C GLU A 132 13.59 -0.97 10.69
N TYR A 133 12.29 -1.18 10.72
CA TYR A 133 11.76 -2.52 10.88
C TYR A 133 12.21 -3.44 9.74
N ASP A 134 12.15 -2.95 8.52
CA ASP A 134 12.60 -3.72 7.35
C ASP A 134 14.05 -4.12 7.49
N LYS A 135 14.88 -3.22 7.96
CA LYS A 135 16.30 -3.52 8.16
C LYS A 135 16.49 -4.64 9.17
N THR A 136 15.78 -4.57 10.28
CA THR A 136 15.94 -5.60 11.30
C THR A 136 15.43 -6.95 10.84
N GLN A 137 14.41 -6.96 9.99
CA GLN A 137 13.89 -8.22 9.47
C GLN A 137 14.81 -8.83 8.42
N THR A 138 15.57 -7.99 7.76
CA THR A 138 16.37 -8.46 6.65
C THR A 138 17.72 -8.94 7.08
N ILE A 139 18.39 -8.16 7.87
CA ILE A 139 19.68 -8.46 8.25
C ILE A 139 19.93 -9.65 8.98
N PRO A 140 19.29 -9.92 9.99
CA PRO A 140 19.68 -10.92 10.88
C PRO A 140 19.87 -12.24 10.29
N LEU A 141 19.12 -12.56 9.38
CA LEU A 141 19.18 -13.87 9.05
C LEU A 141 20.20 -14.18 8.13
N PHE A 142 20.46 -13.46 7.29
CA PHE A 142 21.37 -13.86 6.39
C PHE A 142 21.88 -12.87 5.69
N LEU A 143 22.56 -12.46 5.91
CA LEU A 143 23.20 -11.60 5.41
C LEU A 143 23.11 -11.40 4.10
N PRO A 144 23.33 -12.01 3.46
CA PRO A 144 23.47 -11.73 2.17
C PRO A 144 22.28 -11.33 1.53
N ARG A 145 21.41 -11.33 1.93
CA ARG A 145 20.38 -11.19 1.35
C ARG A 145 20.03 -9.93 1.03
N VAL A 146 20.45 -9.27 0.94
CA VAL A 146 20.12 -8.09 0.88
C VAL A 146 20.09 -7.53 -0.31
N ARG A 147 19.79 -7.32 -0.96
CA ARG A 147 19.78 -6.86 -2.03
C ARG A 147 19.24 -5.68 -2.13
N LYS A 148 19.12 -5.09 -2.23
CA LYS A 148 18.74 -4.17 -2.14
C LYS A 148 18.86 -3.33 -2.86
N LYS A 149 18.90 -3.05 -3.39
CA LYS A 149 18.97 -2.31 -3.99
C LYS A 149 18.89 -1.94 -4.42
#